data_f4df3a2c0b74bead883bf818a08ca2d1
#
_entry.id   f4df3a2c0b74bead883bf818a08ca2d1
#
_cell.length_a   1.000
_cell.length_b   1.000
_cell.length_c   1.000
_cell.angle_alpha   90.00
_cell.angle_beta   90.00
_cell.angle_gamma   90.00
#
_symmetry.space_group_name_H-M   'P 1'
#
loop_
_entity.id
_entity.type
_entity.pdbx_description
1 polymer ?
#
loop_
_entity_poly.entity_id
_entity_poly.type
_entity_poly.pdbx_seq_one_letter_code
_entity_poly.pdbx_strand_id
1 'polypeptide(L)'
;VFAFALLLCSPLLVYAQFPRACATLEAILSHECCPELAGTGSSCGELEGRGSCQDITIDDLPHGQQYVLVGIDDRERWPERFFNRSCVCNGNFGGFDCSGCKPGWEGDDCLTRRAPAVRQNIMNMTAEERNVFLDILDLSKTTPHPDYVVAQDHYRNLLGENGTEPNFTNISIYDLFVWVHYYSVRDTLLGPGQAYTAIDFSHEGPAFLTWHRMHLLGLENDLQDLSGDPTFALPYWDFAIGGTECDVCTDELLGGQETTDPTLLGSNSRFADWEVVCLSLDWFNDNVKLCNGTNEDSCCQNTPLLISFQSLPVPEDVAECLKVAEYDTFPYFSDSDKSFRNALEGYSDVDGEFEVGVRTLHNLAHLFLNGTGGMTHASANDPIFVLLHTFTDAIFEEWMLRSNATVTDYPTQDAPIGHNLDFNMVPFFPPVTNRDMFVPSDQLGYSYAV
;
A
#
# COMPACT_ATOMS: atom_id res chain seq x y z
N VAL A 1 -54.97 -0.11 -3.97
CA VAL A 1 -54.11 0.30 -2.86
C VAL A 1 -52.69 -0.13 -3.20
N PHE A 2 -51.94 0.78 -3.82
CA PHE A 2 -50.49 0.56 -4.09
C PHE A 2 -49.73 1.12 -2.90
N ALA A 3 -49.07 0.24 -2.15
CA ALA A 3 -48.12 0.64 -1.13
C ALA A 3 -46.82 1.04 -1.82
N PHE A 4 -46.47 2.32 -1.82
CA PHE A 4 -45.17 2.83 -2.14
C PHE A 4 -44.24 2.48 -0.96
N ALA A 5 -43.34 1.52 -1.16
CA ALA A 5 -42.20 1.34 -0.29
C ALA A 5 -41.23 2.50 -0.56
N LEU A 6 -41.16 3.47 0.35
CA LEU A 6 -40.05 4.42 0.41
C LEU A 6 -38.79 3.64 0.78
N LEU A 7 -37.95 3.38 -0.23
CA LEU A 7 -36.54 3.09 -0.01
C LEU A 7 -35.93 4.37 0.54
N LEU A 8 -35.69 4.39 1.84
CA LEU A 8 -34.81 5.34 2.47
C LEU A 8 -33.39 5.02 1.99
N CYS A 9 -32.97 5.71 0.93
CA CYS A 9 -31.57 5.81 0.59
C CYS A 9 -30.89 6.59 1.72
N SER A 10 -30.33 5.92 2.70
CA SER A 10 -29.38 6.51 3.61
C SER A 10 -28.20 7.01 2.78
N PRO A 11 -27.79 8.27 2.88
CA PRO A 11 -26.55 8.70 2.24
C PRO A 11 -25.40 7.98 2.92
N LEU A 12 -24.81 7.01 2.23
CA LEU A 12 -23.54 6.41 2.61
C LEU A 12 -22.48 7.50 2.45
N LEU A 13 -22.00 8.03 3.56
CA LEU A 13 -20.90 8.96 3.66
C LEU A 13 -19.60 8.17 3.76
N VAL A 14 -18.60 8.54 3.01
CA VAL A 14 -17.43 7.75 2.65
C VAL A 14 -16.12 8.43 2.92
N TYR A 15 -14.90 7.72 2.96
CA TYR A 15 -13.81 8.43 3.56
C TYR A 15 -12.47 7.76 3.74
N ALA A 16 -11.40 8.33 3.68
CA ALA A 16 -10.04 8.16 3.54
C ALA A 16 -9.25 7.31 4.45
N GLN A 17 -8.20 6.84 4.26
CA GLN A 17 -7.08 6.42 5.09
C GLN A 17 -7.29 6.46 6.62
N PHE A 18 -8.17 7.29 7.10
CA PHE A 18 -8.70 7.23 8.45
C PHE A 18 -10.05 6.52 8.46
N PRO A 19 -10.34 5.74 9.50
CA PRO A 19 -11.67 5.18 9.64
C PRO A 19 -12.73 6.28 9.58
N ARG A 20 -13.77 6.04 8.82
CA ARG A 20 -14.94 6.91 8.71
C ARG A 20 -15.47 7.33 10.08
N ALA A 21 -15.50 6.40 11.02
CA ALA A 21 -15.92 6.62 12.38
C ALA A 21 -15.07 7.66 13.11
N CYS A 22 -13.85 7.92 12.65
CA CYS A 22 -12.92 8.89 13.26
C CYS A 22 -12.80 10.20 12.46
N ALA A 23 -13.44 10.31 11.31
CA ALA A 23 -13.48 11.54 10.51
C ALA A 23 -14.61 12.49 11.02
N THR A 24 -14.72 12.65 12.32
CA THR A 24 -15.73 13.47 13.00
C THR A 24 -15.09 14.66 13.70
N LEU A 25 -15.87 15.71 13.94
CA LEU A 25 -15.41 16.88 14.70
C LEU A 25 -14.84 16.50 16.07
N GLU A 26 -15.53 15.60 16.78
CA GLU A 26 -15.14 15.15 18.12
C GLU A 26 -13.81 14.39 18.08
N ALA A 27 -13.66 13.40 17.20
CA ALA A 27 -12.45 12.58 17.09
C ALA A 27 -11.23 13.44 16.69
N ILE A 28 -11.42 14.40 15.78
CA ILE A 28 -10.33 15.28 15.32
C ILE A 28 -9.91 16.25 16.44
N LEU A 29 -10.86 16.82 17.20
CA LEU A 29 -10.55 17.75 18.29
C LEU A 29 -9.95 17.03 19.51
N SER A 30 -10.37 15.81 19.81
CA SER A 30 -9.83 15.01 20.91
C SER A 30 -8.52 14.32 20.56
N HIS A 31 -8.17 14.20 19.26
CA HIS A 31 -7.11 13.34 18.75
C HIS A 31 -7.28 11.86 19.14
N GLU A 32 -8.51 11.39 19.28
CA GLU A 32 -8.84 10.04 19.66
C GLU A 32 -9.66 9.34 18.58
N CYS A 33 -9.18 8.18 18.11
CA CYS A 33 -9.90 7.31 17.19
C CYS A 33 -10.17 5.95 17.86
N CYS A 34 -11.19 5.93 18.71
CA CYS A 34 -11.62 4.75 19.45
C CYS A 34 -13.13 4.51 19.24
N PRO A 35 -13.56 4.10 18.03
CA PRO A 35 -14.96 3.91 17.71
C PRO A 35 -15.62 2.87 18.61
N GLU A 36 -16.93 3.00 18.78
CA GLU A 36 -17.73 1.99 19.44
C GLU A 36 -17.92 0.76 18.55
N LEU A 37 -17.82 -0.42 19.13
CA LEU A 37 -18.25 -1.66 18.48
C LEU A 37 -19.75 -1.55 18.16
N ALA A 38 -20.10 -1.74 16.91
CA ALA A 38 -21.43 -1.51 16.38
C ALA A 38 -22.53 -2.21 17.23
N GLY A 39 -23.51 -1.40 17.69
CA GLY A 39 -24.67 -1.88 18.45
C GLY A 39 -24.44 -2.18 19.93
N THR A 40 -23.22 -1.96 20.46
CA THR A 40 -22.90 -2.27 21.87
C THR A 40 -22.75 -1.04 22.76
N GLY A 41 -22.43 0.13 22.19
CA GLY A 41 -22.06 1.32 22.97
C GLY A 41 -20.71 1.18 23.69
N SER A 42 -19.90 0.20 23.29
CA SER A 42 -18.60 -0.16 23.89
C SER A 42 -17.47 0.28 22.98
N SER A 43 -16.68 1.26 23.41
CA SER A 43 -15.50 1.73 22.66
C SER A 43 -14.52 0.56 22.47
N CYS A 44 -14.08 0.33 21.23
CA CYS A 44 -13.20 -0.78 20.86
C CYS A 44 -13.71 -2.18 21.27
N GLY A 45 -14.99 -2.32 21.61
CA GLY A 45 -15.53 -3.57 22.17
C GLY A 45 -14.93 -3.95 23.52
N GLU A 46 -14.62 -2.98 24.40
CA GLU A 46 -13.94 -3.23 25.67
C GLU A 46 -14.80 -4.10 26.61
N LEU A 47 -16.11 -3.84 26.66
CA LEU A 47 -17.04 -4.62 27.49
C LEU A 47 -17.19 -6.08 26.97
N GLU A 48 -16.96 -6.28 25.70
CA GLU A 48 -16.96 -7.60 25.03
C GLU A 48 -15.58 -8.27 25.06
N GLY A 49 -14.58 -7.61 25.64
CA GLY A 49 -13.21 -8.13 25.74
C GLY A 49 -12.43 -8.11 24.41
N ARG A 50 -12.92 -7.40 23.39
CA ARG A 50 -12.30 -7.38 22.06
C ARG A 50 -11.09 -6.45 21.94
N GLY A 51 -11.06 -5.35 22.68
CA GLY A 51 -9.95 -4.39 22.67
C GLY A 51 -10.14 -3.29 23.70
N SER A 52 -9.31 -2.27 23.65
CA SER A 52 -9.44 -1.07 24.47
C SER A 52 -8.79 0.14 23.79
N CYS A 53 -9.28 1.34 24.12
CA CYS A 53 -8.71 2.59 23.65
C CYS A 53 -7.39 2.87 24.39
N GLN A 54 -6.27 2.96 23.66
CA GLN A 54 -4.94 3.13 24.24
C GLN A 54 -4.17 4.24 23.53
N ASP A 55 -3.14 4.77 24.22
CA ASP A 55 -2.20 5.71 23.62
C ASP A 55 -1.38 4.99 22.54
N ILE A 56 -1.18 5.66 21.39
CA ILE A 56 -0.38 5.13 20.29
C ILE A 56 1.10 5.27 20.66
N THR A 57 1.83 4.16 20.56
CA THR A 57 3.28 4.18 20.77
C THR A 57 3.97 4.76 19.54
N ILE A 58 4.86 5.72 19.76
CA ILE A 58 5.69 6.32 18.73
C ILE A 58 7.12 5.79 18.90
N ASP A 59 7.75 5.37 17.81
CA ASP A 59 9.18 5.04 17.80
C ASP A 59 10.01 6.33 17.87
N ASP A 60 10.69 6.53 18.99
CA ASP A 60 11.62 7.65 19.23
C ASP A 60 13.10 7.21 19.17
N LEU A 61 13.40 6.00 18.64
CA LEU A 61 14.76 5.53 18.45
C LEU A 61 15.48 6.33 17.36
N PRO A 62 16.81 6.42 17.43
CA PRO A 62 17.59 7.10 16.39
C PRO A 62 17.26 6.56 14.99
N HIS A 63 17.18 7.47 14.03
CA HIS A 63 17.08 7.16 12.61
C HIS A 63 18.24 7.79 11.83
N GLY A 64 18.50 7.25 10.63
CA GLY A 64 19.54 7.75 9.73
C GLY A 64 19.27 9.18 9.25
N GLN A 65 20.30 9.79 8.70
CA GLN A 65 20.27 11.20 8.28
C GLN A 65 20.05 11.38 6.77
N GLN A 66 19.44 10.40 6.11
CA GLN A 66 19.21 10.41 4.66
C GLN A 66 18.27 11.53 4.23
N TYR A 67 17.31 11.89 5.10
CA TYR A 67 16.31 12.92 4.85
C TYR A 67 16.46 14.12 5.78
N VAL A 68 16.11 15.31 5.28
CA VAL A 68 16.09 16.54 6.08
C VAL A 68 14.72 16.69 6.73
N LEU A 69 14.65 16.45 8.04
CA LEU A 69 13.44 16.64 8.83
C LEU A 69 13.23 18.13 9.10
N VAL A 70 12.03 18.61 8.83
CA VAL A 70 11.65 20.02 9.02
C VAL A 70 10.70 20.23 10.21
N GLY A 71 10.26 19.14 10.86
CA GLY A 71 9.34 19.18 12.02
C GLY A 71 7.92 19.61 11.68
N ILE A 72 7.57 19.68 10.40
CA ILE A 72 6.25 20.10 9.91
C ILE A 72 5.55 19.06 9.03
N ASP A 73 6.28 18.04 8.59
CA ASP A 73 5.67 16.94 7.84
C ASP A 73 4.75 16.14 8.78
N ASP A 74 3.53 15.91 8.35
CA ASP A 74 2.51 15.18 9.11
C ASP A 74 2.82 13.68 9.25
N ARG A 75 3.79 13.18 8.49
CA ARG A 75 4.24 11.78 8.52
C ARG A 75 5.35 11.48 9.52
N GLU A 76 6.12 12.52 9.96
CA GLU A 76 7.36 12.34 10.75
C GLU A 76 7.16 11.55 12.05
N ARG A 77 6.02 11.68 12.69
CA ARG A 77 5.64 10.94 13.92
C ARG A 77 4.26 10.31 13.76
N TRP A 78 4.09 9.55 12.69
CA TRP A 78 2.81 8.95 12.32
C TRP A 78 2.23 8.08 13.45
N PRO A 79 0.93 8.22 13.76
CA PRO A 79 -0.06 9.18 13.25
C PRO A 79 -0.32 10.37 14.20
N GLU A 80 0.63 10.75 15.05
CA GLU A 80 0.49 11.69 16.18
C GLU A 80 -0.15 13.03 15.81
N ARG A 81 0.09 13.50 14.55
CA ARG A 81 -0.51 14.76 14.06
C ARG A 81 -2.02 14.69 13.90
N PHE A 82 -2.56 13.49 13.81
CA PHE A 82 -3.99 13.22 13.59
C PHE A 82 -4.61 12.62 14.86
N PHE A 83 -4.05 11.49 15.31
CA PHE A 83 -4.55 10.76 16.46
C PHE A 83 -3.40 10.30 17.34
N ASN A 84 -3.56 10.45 18.65
CA ASN A 84 -2.61 9.94 19.64
C ASN A 84 -3.18 8.77 20.45
N ARG A 85 -4.45 8.41 20.21
CA ARG A 85 -5.12 7.24 20.79
C ARG A 85 -5.90 6.47 19.74
N SER A 86 -5.86 5.15 19.80
CA SER A 86 -6.61 4.25 18.93
C SER A 86 -7.02 2.96 19.64
N CYS A 87 -7.88 2.17 19.00
CA CYS A 87 -8.20 0.85 19.50
C CYS A 87 -6.99 -0.09 19.37
N VAL A 88 -6.62 -0.72 20.48
CA VAL A 88 -5.70 -1.85 20.52
C VAL A 88 -6.52 -3.12 20.75
N CYS A 89 -6.55 -4.00 19.78
CA CYS A 89 -7.37 -5.18 19.78
C CYS A 89 -6.70 -6.34 20.52
N ASN A 90 -7.48 -7.06 21.33
CA ASN A 90 -7.01 -8.21 22.12
C ASN A 90 -6.86 -9.47 21.22
N GLY A 91 -5.82 -10.26 21.47
CA GLY A 91 -5.64 -11.55 20.78
C GLY A 91 -5.63 -11.42 19.26
N ASN A 92 -6.54 -12.12 18.61
CA ASN A 92 -6.66 -12.12 17.14
C ASN A 92 -7.79 -11.23 16.62
N PHE A 93 -8.44 -10.42 17.45
CA PHE A 93 -9.34 -9.38 16.96
C PHE A 93 -8.56 -8.31 16.19
N GLY A 94 -9.22 -7.68 15.22
CA GLY A 94 -8.62 -6.70 14.32
C GLY A 94 -9.64 -5.66 13.82
N GLY A 95 -9.16 -4.77 12.96
CA GLY A 95 -9.94 -3.63 12.48
C GLY A 95 -9.81 -2.41 13.40
N PHE A 96 -10.35 -1.27 12.95
CA PHE A 96 -10.21 0.01 13.65
C PHE A 96 -11.09 0.12 14.91
N ASP A 97 -12.08 -0.77 15.07
CA ASP A 97 -13.01 -0.86 16.22
C ASP A 97 -12.97 -2.23 16.91
N CYS A 98 -12.05 -3.12 16.49
CA CYS A 98 -11.92 -4.50 16.94
C CYS A 98 -13.14 -5.38 16.64
N SER A 99 -13.93 -5.04 15.61
CA SER A 99 -15.10 -5.82 15.19
C SER A 99 -14.75 -7.09 14.41
N GLY A 100 -13.66 -7.04 13.63
CA GLY A 100 -13.18 -8.13 12.79
C GLY A 100 -12.11 -9.00 13.43
N CYS A 101 -11.52 -9.86 12.60
CA CYS A 101 -10.36 -10.67 12.97
C CYS A 101 -9.10 -10.17 12.23
N LYS A 102 -7.94 -10.41 12.82
CA LYS A 102 -6.65 -10.24 12.13
C LYS A 102 -6.57 -11.16 10.90
N PRO A 103 -5.81 -10.81 9.87
CA PRO A 103 -5.59 -11.66 8.72
C PRO A 103 -5.23 -13.11 9.12
N GLY A 104 -5.77 -14.09 8.42
CA GLY A 104 -5.58 -15.49 8.72
C GLY A 104 -6.42 -16.05 9.88
N TRP A 105 -7.31 -15.25 10.48
CA TRP A 105 -8.22 -15.68 11.54
C TRP A 105 -9.68 -15.46 11.14
N GLU A 106 -10.58 -16.27 11.70
CA GLU A 106 -12.01 -16.20 11.43
C GLU A 106 -12.86 -16.65 12.64
N GLY A 107 -14.19 -16.50 12.52
CA GLY A 107 -15.16 -16.79 13.56
C GLY A 107 -15.43 -15.58 14.47
N ASP A 108 -16.54 -15.64 15.22
CA ASP A 108 -16.97 -14.54 16.10
C ASP A 108 -15.99 -14.22 17.23
N ASP A 109 -15.17 -15.19 17.60
CA ASP A 109 -14.16 -15.10 18.64
C ASP A 109 -12.72 -15.00 18.12
N CYS A 110 -12.55 -15.02 16.79
CA CYS A 110 -11.26 -14.98 16.09
C CYS A 110 -10.25 -16.06 16.58
N LEU A 111 -10.74 -17.24 16.97
CA LEU A 111 -9.90 -18.34 17.45
C LEU A 111 -9.67 -19.44 16.40
N THR A 112 -10.39 -19.40 15.28
CA THR A 112 -10.24 -20.33 14.18
C THR A 112 -9.21 -19.82 13.19
N ARG A 113 -8.20 -20.64 12.85
CA ARG A 113 -7.28 -20.32 11.74
C ARG A 113 -7.99 -20.59 10.42
N ARG A 114 -8.01 -19.57 9.57
CA ARG A 114 -8.46 -19.70 8.16
C ARG A 114 -7.36 -20.39 7.33
N ALA A 115 -7.78 -21.19 6.35
CA ALA A 115 -6.84 -21.66 5.33
C ALA A 115 -6.25 -20.46 4.58
N PRO A 116 -4.93 -20.42 4.34
CA PRO A 116 -4.32 -19.31 3.61
C PRO A 116 -4.91 -19.15 2.21
N ALA A 117 -5.16 -17.92 1.79
CA ALA A 117 -5.40 -17.60 0.38
C ALA A 117 -4.12 -17.90 -0.43
N VAL A 118 -4.25 -18.55 -1.59
CA VAL A 118 -3.09 -19.01 -2.36
C VAL A 118 -2.82 -18.10 -3.54
N ARG A 119 -1.79 -17.27 -3.42
CA ARG A 119 -1.29 -16.41 -4.49
C ARG A 119 -0.53 -17.24 -5.51
N GLN A 120 -0.92 -17.15 -6.78
CA GLN A 120 -0.31 -17.93 -7.86
C GLN A 120 0.10 -17.06 -9.05
N ASN A 121 1.00 -17.56 -9.89
CA ASN A 121 1.37 -16.87 -11.10
C ASN A 121 0.14 -16.70 -12.00
N ILE A 122 -0.15 -15.49 -12.43
CA ILE A 122 -1.31 -15.19 -13.28
C ILE A 122 -1.29 -15.98 -14.59
N MET A 123 -0.10 -16.31 -15.10
CA MET A 123 0.06 -17.09 -16.31
C MET A 123 -0.31 -18.57 -16.12
N ASN A 124 -0.29 -19.07 -14.88
CA ASN A 124 -0.70 -20.44 -14.52
C ASN A 124 -2.19 -20.57 -14.22
N MET A 125 -2.90 -19.46 -14.02
CA MET A 125 -4.35 -19.44 -13.79
C MET A 125 -5.10 -19.81 -15.07
N THR A 126 -6.28 -20.39 -14.91
CA THR A 126 -7.22 -20.57 -16.01
C THR A 126 -7.75 -19.21 -16.49
N ALA A 127 -8.26 -19.15 -17.73
CA ALA A 127 -8.86 -17.94 -18.26
C ALA A 127 -10.05 -17.44 -17.41
N GLU A 128 -10.79 -18.36 -16.78
CA GLU A 128 -11.91 -18.04 -15.91
C GLU A 128 -11.44 -17.39 -14.60
N GLU A 129 -10.45 -17.97 -13.94
CA GLU A 129 -9.84 -17.40 -12.72
C GLU A 129 -9.23 -16.03 -12.98
N ARG A 130 -8.51 -15.85 -14.09
CA ARG A 130 -7.97 -14.55 -14.52
C ARG A 130 -9.08 -13.50 -14.70
N ASN A 131 -10.15 -13.88 -15.40
CA ASN A 131 -11.26 -12.96 -15.61
C ASN A 131 -11.94 -12.55 -14.29
N VAL A 132 -12.14 -13.49 -13.36
CA VAL A 132 -12.68 -13.17 -12.04
C VAL A 132 -11.80 -12.15 -11.31
N PHE A 133 -10.49 -12.37 -11.30
CA PHE A 133 -9.53 -11.42 -10.70
C PHE A 133 -9.64 -10.04 -11.35
N LEU A 134 -9.58 -9.97 -12.68
CA LEU A 134 -9.61 -8.71 -13.43
C LEU A 134 -10.96 -7.99 -13.28
N ASP A 135 -12.09 -8.71 -13.21
CA ASP A 135 -13.42 -8.14 -12.99
C ASP A 135 -13.54 -7.51 -11.60
N ILE A 136 -13.04 -8.17 -10.56
CA ILE A 136 -13.05 -7.64 -9.19
C ILE A 136 -12.11 -6.46 -9.05
N LEU A 137 -10.92 -6.52 -9.66
CA LEU A 137 -9.97 -5.42 -9.65
C LEU A 137 -10.57 -4.18 -10.34
N ASP A 138 -11.19 -4.34 -11.50
CA ASP A 138 -11.86 -3.25 -12.23
C ASP A 138 -13.05 -2.69 -11.43
N LEU A 139 -13.85 -3.55 -10.83
CA LEU A 139 -14.97 -3.12 -9.97
C LEU A 139 -14.49 -2.28 -8.78
N SER A 140 -13.32 -2.59 -8.22
CA SER A 140 -12.74 -1.87 -7.09
C SER A 140 -12.38 -0.41 -7.41
N LYS A 141 -12.10 -0.09 -8.69
CA LYS A 141 -11.80 1.26 -9.17
C LYS A 141 -12.98 2.22 -9.03
N THR A 142 -14.21 1.70 -9.13
CA THR A 142 -15.43 2.50 -9.07
C THR A 142 -16.26 2.28 -7.81
N THR A 143 -15.92 1.27 -7.00
CA THR A 143 -16.62 0.98 -5.74
C THR A 143 -16.05 1.84 -4.63
N PRO A 144 -16.85 2.71 -3.99
CA PRO A 144 -16.40 3.49 -2.85
C PRO A 144 -15.96 2.59 -1.69
N HIS A 145 -14.85 2.94 -1.04
CA HIS A 145 -14.40 2.20 0.14
C HIS A 145 -15.40 2.35 1.29
N PRO A 146 -15.84 1.24 1.94
CA PRO A 146 -16.87 1.30 2.98
C PRO A 146 -16.38 1.96 4.27
N ASP A 147 -15.15 1.79 4.66
CA ASP A 147 -14.65 2.10 6.00
C ASP A 147 -13.68 3.27 6.08
N TYR A 148 -13.08 3.69 4.96
CA TYR A 148 -12.01 4.69 4.98
C TYR A 148 -12.33 5.97 4.20
N VAL A 149 -11.67 7.12 4.59
CA VAL A 149 -11.73 8.49 4.06
C VAL A 149 -10.33 9.07 3.78
N VAL A 150 -10.12 9.99 2.79
CA VAL A 150 -8.90 10.77 2.60
C VAL A 150 -9.06 12.21 3.08
N ALA A 151 -8.09 12.71 3.85
CA ALA A 151 -8.00 14.12 4.13
C ALA A 151 -7.72 14.89 2.83
N GLN A 152 -8.44 15.98 2.62
CA GLN A 152 -8.28 16.83 1.42
C GLN A 152 -7.19 17.89 1.56
N ASP A 153 -6.66 18.06 2.76
CA ASP A 153 -5.78 19.18 3.07
C ASP A 153 -4.74 18.78 4.14
N HIS A 154 -3.81 19.67 4.40
CA HIS A 154 -2.82 19.54 5.46
C HIS A 154 -3.49 19.28 6.82
N TYR A 155 -2.82 18.51 7.71
CA TYR A 155 -3.37 18.15 9.02
C TYR A 155 -3.87 19.33 9.86
N ARG A 156 -3.37 20.55 9.63
CA ARG A 156 -3.81 21.77 10.31
C ARG A 156 -5.18 22.26 9.86
N ASN A 157 -5.66 21.80 8.71
CA ASN A 157 -6.91 22.23 8.08
C ASN A 157 -7.95 21.12 8.03
N LEU A 158 -7.81 20.07 8.85
CA LEU A 158 -8.75 18.94 8.87
C LEU A 158 -10.19 19.33 9.19
N LEU A 159 -10.41 20.49 9.82
CA LEU A 159 -11.73 21.03 10.13
C LEU A 159 -12.15 22.17 9.19
N GLY A 160 -11.51 22.29 8.03
CA GLY A 160 -11.79 23.36 7.08
C GLY A 160 -11.49 24.78 7.60
N GLU A 161 -11.78 25.80 6.80
CA GLU A 161 -11.46 27.20 7.13
C GLU A 161 -12.15 27.71 8.38
N ASN A 162 -13.35 27.21 8.69
CA ASN A 162 -14.15 27.62 9.85
C ASN A 162 -13.83 26.83 11.12
N GLY A 163 -12.98 25.81 11.06
CA GLY A 163 -12.61 24.96 12.19
C GLY A 163 -13.75 24.09 12.76
N THR A 164 -14.80 23.83 12.00
CA THR A 164 -16.00 23.14 12.47
C THR A 164 -16.48 21.99 11.57
N GLU A 165 -15.98 21.90 10.35
CA GLU A 165 -16.43 20.90 9.37
C GLU A 165 -15.26 19.98 8.98
N PRO A 166 -15.36 18.67 9.25
CA PRO A 166 -14.35 17.72 8.83
C PRO A 166 -14.11 17.76 7.33
N ASN A 167 -12.83 17.96 6.93
CA ASN A 167 -12.43 18.15 5.54
C ASN A 167 -11.86 16.85 4.95
N PHE A 168 -12.76 15.90 4.74
CA PHE A 168 -12.46 14.57 4.17
C PHE A 168 -13.34 14.31 2.95
N THR A 169 -12.91 13.39 2.09
CA THR A 169 -13.66 13.00 0.89
C THR A 169 -13.69 11.49 0.69
N ASN A 170 -14.61 11.08 -0.14
CA ASN A 170 -14.79 9.70 -0.58
C ASN A 170 -13.69 9.27 -1.55
N ILE A 171 -13.35 8.00 -1.51
CA ILE A 171 -12.39 7.41 -2.43
C ILE A 171 -12.85 5.98 -2.79
N SER A 172 -12.53 5.50 -3.99
CA SER A 172 -12.75 4.10 -4.34
C SER A 172 -11.75 3.19 -3.64
N ILE A 173 -12.01 1.89 -3.62
CA ILE A 173 -11.11 0.90 -3.04
C ILE A 173 -9.75 0.98 -3.72
N TYR A 174 -9.70 0.96 -5.06
CA TYR A 174 -8.44 1.01 -5.78
C TYR A 174 -7.75 2.38 -5.70
N ASP A 175 -8.51 3.48 -5.76
CA ASP A 175 -7.90 4.81 -5.62
C ASP A 175 -7.37 5.05 -4.21
N LEU A 176 -7.92 4.41 -3.17
CA LEU A 176 -7.32 4.41 -1.83
C LEU A 176 -5.97 3.68 -1.84
N PHE A 177 -5.86 2.54 -2.51
CA PHE A 177 -4.60 1.83 -2.69
C PHE A 177 -3.54 2.73 -3.36
N VAL A 178 -3.90 3.43 -4.45
CA VAL A 178 -3.03 4.41 -5.11
C VAL A 178 -2.67 5.55 -4.16
N TRP A 179 -3.64 6.10 -3.45
CA TRP A 179 -3.45 7.22 -2.54
C TRP A 179 -2.52 6.89 -1.36
N VAL A 180 -2.64 5.69 -0.82
CA VAL A 180 -1.75 5.18 0.26
C VAL A 180 -0.30 5.19 -0.21
N HIS A 181 -0.04 4.71 -1.41
CA HIS A 181 1.30 4.73 -2.00
C HIS A 181 1.81 6.16 -2.25
N TYR A 182 1.00 7.00 -2.91
CA TYR A 182 1.31 8.42 -3.09
C TYR A 182 1.63 9.12 -1.77
N TYR A 183 0.83 8.89 -0.72
CA TYR A 183 1.01 9.58 0.55
C TYR A 183 2.33 9.20 1.24
N SER A 184 2.78 7.96 1.11
CA SER A 184 4.03 7.51 1.71
C SER A 184 5.26 8.18 1.10
N VAL A 185 5.21 8.53 -0.21
CA VAL A 185 6.36 9.07 -0.96
C VAL A 185 6.20 10.53 -1.40
N ARG A 186 5.04 11.13 -1.16
CA ARG A 186 4.75 12.49 -1.61
C ARG A 186 5.71 13.51 -1.04
N ASP A 187 5.76 14.65 -1.70
CA ASP A 187 6.45 15.83 -1.21
C ASP A 187 5.91 16.32 0.15
N THR A 188 6.78 16.89 0.97
CA THR A 188 6.33 17.66 2.16
C THR A 188 5.60 18.91 1.70
N LEU A 189 4.39 19.18 2.23
CA LEU A 189 3.54 20.29 1.82
C LEU A 189 4.04 21.62 2.40
N LEU A 190 5.11 22.17 1.84
CA LEU A 190 5.74 23.42 2.25
C LEU A 190 5.18 24.64 1.50
N GLY A 191 4.60 24.43 0.33
CA GLY A 191 4.07 25.49 -0.55
C GLY A 191 5.06 25.97 -1.61
N PRO A 192 4.65 26.93 -2.47
CA PRO A 192 5.38 27.33 -3.66
C PRO A 192 6.81 27.81 -3.38
N GLY A 193 7.76 27.31 -4.17
CA GLY A 193 9.15 27.74 -4.11
C GLY A 193 9.93 27.24 -2.89
N GLN A 194 9.39 26.32 -2.14
CA GLN A 194 10.10 25.69 -1.01
C GLN A 194 10.93 24.54 -1.54
N ALA A 195 12.24 24.59 -1.33
CA ALA A 195 13.17 23.51 -1.65
C ALA A 195 13.37 22.63 -0.41
N TYR A 196 13.12 21.34 -0.56
CA TYR A 196 13.35 20.34 0.49
C TYR A 196 13.70 19.00 -0.14
N THR A 197 14.20 18.08 0.66
CA THR A 197 14.36 16.70 0.24
C THR A 197 13.08 15.94 0.53
N ALA A 198 12.56 15.25 -0.46
CA ALA A 198 11.39 14.36 -0.27
C ALA A 198 11.74 13.29 0.77
N ILE A 199 10.76 12.95 1.61
CA ILE A 199 10.88 11.87 2.58
C ILE A 199 10.08 10.70 2.05
N ASP A 200 10.74 9.56 1.85
CA ASP A 200 10.12 8.31 1.44
C ASP A 200 9.99 7.37 2.65
N PHE A 201 8.79 6.89 2.91
CA PHE A 201 8.49 6.01 4.03
C PHE A 201 8.30 4.54 3.59
N SER A 202 8.40 4.27 2.29
CA SER A 202 8.11 2.96 1.69
C SER A 202 9.19 2.41 0.77
N HIS A 203 10.21 3.23 0.40
CA HIS A 203 11.30 2.83 -0.49
C HIS A 203 12.67 3.17 0.08
N GLU A 204 13.72 2.70 -0.61
CA GLU A 204 15.12 3.01 -0.33
C GLU A 204 15.63 2.57 1.05
N GLY A 205 14.87 1.75 1.78
CA GLY A 205 15.26 1.30 3.13
C GLY A 205 14.52 0.05 3.58
N PRO A 206 14.81 -0.43 4.80
CA PRO A 206 14.30 -1.72 5.30
C PRO A 206 12.79 -1.90 5.21
N ALA A 207 12.01 -0.81 5.34
CA ALA A 207 10.55 -0.87 5.24
C ALA A 207 10.03 -1.23 3.84
N PHE A 208 10.86 -1.17 2.79
CA PHE A 208 10.40 -1.46 1.43
C PHE A 208 9.56 -2.75 1.37
N LEU A 209 10.08 -3.86 1.88
CA LEU A 209 9.39 -5.15 1.79
C LEU A 209 8.21 -5.27 2.76
N THR A 210 8.34 -4.80 3.98
CA THR A 210 7.28 -4.87 4.98
C THR A 210 6.12 -3.92 4.67
N TRP A 211 6.42 -2.74 4.17
CA TRP A 211 5.41 -1.75 3.78
C TRP A 211 4.57 -2.23 2.59
N HIS A 212 5.23 -2.71 1.51
CA HIS A 212 4.50 -3.22 0.35
C HIS A 212 3.73 -4.51 0.66
N ARG A 213 4.24 -5.36 1.57
CA ARG A 213 3.48 -6.50 2.09
C ARG A 213 2.18 -6.07 2.75
N MET A 214 2.21 -5.05 3.62
CA MET A 214 1.00 -4.50 4.25
C MET A 214 0.07 -3.86 3.22
N HIS A 215 0.62 -3.11 2.26
CA HIS A 215 -0.13 -2.44 1.20
C HIS A 215 -0.93 -3.44 0.35
N LEU A 216 -0.28 -4.53 -0.09
CA LEU A 216 -0.93 -5.62 -0.82
C LEU A 216 -1.97 -6.36 0.03
N LEU A 217 -1.65 -6.64 1.30
CA LEU A 217 -2.55 -7.33 2.22
C LEU A 217 -3.84 -6.52 2.46
N GLY A 218 -3.73 -5.19 2.55
CA GLY A 218 -4.87 -4.30 2.64
C GLY A 218 -5.78 -4.44 1.43
N LEU A 219 -5.23 -4.31 0.22
CA LEU A 219 -6.01 -4.48 -1.01
C LEU A 219 -6.62 -5.88 -1.12
N GLU A 220 -5.86 -6.94 -0.80
CA GLU A 220 -6.38 -8.31 -0.86
C GLU A 220 -7.59 -8.51 0.04
N ASN A 221 -7.55 -7.97 1.26
CA ASN A 221 -8.70 -8.02 2.18
C ASN A 221 -9.90 -7.24 1.63
N ASP A 222 -9.68 -6.04 1.09
CA ASP A 222 -10.74 -5.23 0.48
C ASP A 222 -11.39 -5.94 -0.72
N LEU A 223 -10.59 -6.63 -1.55
CA LEU A 223 -11.09 -7.40 -2.67
C LEU A 223 -11.79 -8.70 -2.23
N GLN A 224 -11.37 -9.32 -1.13
CA GLN A 224 -12.11 -10.44 -0.50
C GLN A 224 -13.48 -9.99 -0.04
N ASP A 225 -13.57 -8.84 0.62
CA ASP A 225 -14.86 -8.28 1.07
C ASP A 225 -15.72 -7.86 -0.11
N LEU A 226 -15.15 -7.23 -1.14
CA LEU A 226 -15.84 -6.82 -2.35
C LEU A 226 -16.42 -8.01 -3.14
N SER A 227 -15.66 -9.09 -3.26
CA SER A 227 -16.07 -10.32 -3.95
C SER A 227 -17.00 -11.19 -3.12
N GLY A 228 -16.96 -11.05 -1.79
CA GLY A 228 -17.58 -11.97 -0.84
C GLY A 228 -16.91 -13.35 -0.80
N ASP A 229 -15.71 -13.47 -1.35
CA ASP A 229 -14.91 -14.71 -1.36
C ASP A 229 -13.66 -14.55 -0.47
N PRO A 230 -13.64 -15.13 0.73
CA PRO A 230 -12.50 -15.03 1.64
C PRO A 230 -11.26 -15.81 1.14
N THR A 231 -11.37 -16.56 0.06
CA THR A 231 -10.24 -17.27 -0.56
C THR A 231 -9.66 -16.53 -1.76
N PHE A 232 -10.26 -15.38 -2.13
CA PHE A 232 -9.74 -14.54 -3.19
C PHE A 232 -8.30 -14.14 -2.86
N ALA A 233 -7.38 -14.30 -3.83
CA ALA A 233 -5.97 -14.01 -3.65
C ALA A 233 -5.44 -13.17 -4.81
N LEU A 234 -4.53 -12.25 -4.51
CA LEU A 234 -3.81 -11.49 -5.53
C LEU A 234 -2.89 -12.43 -6.31
N PRO A 235 -2.96 -12.49 -7.65
CA PRO A 235 -1.97 -13.21 -8.42
C PRO A 235 -0.67 -12.41 -8.51
N TYR A 236 0.42 -13.09 -8.89
CA TYR A 236 1.68 -12.42 -9.17
C TYR A 236 2.06 -12.53 -10.64
N TRP A 237 2.82 -11.56 -11.11
CA TRP A 237 3.54 -11.59 -12.37
C TRP A 237 5.01 -11.92 -12.10
N ASP A 238 5.45 -13.09 -12.55
CA ASP A 238 6.87 -13.41 -12.58
C ASP A 238 7.56 -12.56 -13.66
N PHE A 239 8.10 -11.41 -13.24
CA PHE A 239 8.80 -10.51 -14.15
C PHE A 239 10.23 -10.98 -14.48
N ALA A 240 10.73 -12.04 -13.84
CA ALA A 240 12.07 -12.57 -14.10
C ALA A 240 12.09 -13.56 -15.26
N ILE A 241 11.42 -13.21 -16.36
CA ILE A 241 11.34 -14.04 -17.56
C ILE A 241 12.39 -13.68 -18.63
N GLY A 242 13.08 -12.55 -18.43
CA GLY A 242 14.04 -12.02 -19.39
C GLY A 242 13.39 -11.45 -20.66
N GLY A 243 14.23 -10.95 -21.55
CA GLY A 243 13.79 -10.43 -22.84
C GLY A 243 13.19 -9.03 -22.78
N THR A 244 12.55 -8.62 -23.86
CA THR A 244 12.02 -7.25 -24.07
C THR A 244 10.50 -7.26 -24.28
N GLU A 245 9.84 -8.37 -24.01
CA GLU A 245 8.39 -8.53 -24.16
C GLU A 245 7.73 -8.69 -22.79
N CYS A 246 6.60 -8.03 -22.61
CA CYS A 246 5.77 -8.14 -21.41
C CYS A 246 4.62 -9.10 -21.70
N ASP A 247 4.62 -10.26 -21.10
CA ASP A 247 3.64 -11.31 -21.34
C ASP A 247 2.26 -11.03 -20.70
N VAL A 248 2.21 -10.13 -19.73
CA VAL A 248 0.95 -9.69 -19.10
C VAL A 248 0.40 -8.37 -19.68
N CYS A 249 1.19 -7.67 -20.53
CA CYS A 249 0.79 -6.41 -21.14
C CYS A 249 -0.05 -6.64 -22.41
N THR A 250 -1.17 -7.32 -22.28
CA THR A 250 -2.11 -7.63 -23.36
C THR A 250 -3.50 -7.13 -23.02
N ASP A 251 -4.33 -6.83 -24.04
CA ASP A 251 -5.71 -6.39 -23.82
C ASP A 251 -6.57 -7.41 -23.06
N GLU A 252 -6.17 -8.68 -23.10
CA GLU A 252 -6.83 -9.78 -22.40
C GLU A 252 -6.47 -9.83 -20.90
N LEU A 253 -5.36 -9.18 -20.51
CA LEU A 253 -4.86 -9.14 -19.14
C LEU A 253 -4.84 -7.68 -18.62
N LEU A 254 -3.67 -7.07 -18.51
CA LEU A 254 -3.50 -5.77 -17.85
C LEU A 254 -3.45 -4.59 -18.84
N GLY A 255 -3.64 -4.83 -20.11
CA GLY A 255 -3.69 -3.86 -21.17
C GLY A 255 -2.46 -3.86 -22.06
N GLY A 256 -2.69 -3.94 -23.36
CA GLY A 256 -1.68 -3.74 -24.39
C GLY A 256 -1.57 -2.25 -24.73
N GLN A 257 -0.56 -1.93 -25.54
CA GLN A 257 -0.33 -0.57 -26.03
C GLN A 257 -1.28 -0.23 -27.18
N GLU A 258 -1.88 0.98 -27.18
CA GLU A 258 -2.71 1.44 -28.29
C GLU A 258 -1.83 1.65 -29.55
N THR A 259 -2.30 1.16 -30.69
CA THR A 259 -1.52 1.16 -31.95
C THR A 259 -1.35 2.54 -32.55
N THR A 260 -2.29 3.46 -32.30
CA THR A 260 -2.31 4.81 -32.85
C THR A 260 -1.67 5.85 -31.93
N ASP A 261 -1.69 5.61 -30.65
CA ASP A 261 -1.03 6.44 -29.63
C ASP A 261 -0.38 5.52 -28.57
N PRO A 262 0.93 5.29 -28.66
CA PRO A 262 1.61 4.40 -27.75
C PRO A 262 1.70 4.92 -26.30
N THR A 263 1.15 6.07 -26.00
CA THR A 263 1.02 6.58 -24.63
C THR A 263 -0.29 6.16 -23.95
N LEU A 264 -1.15 5.42 -24.65
CA LEU A 264 -2.44 4.96 -24.15
C LEU A 264 -2.52 3.43 -24.10
N LEU A 265 -3.34 2.91 -23.20
CA LEU A 265 -3.74 1.50 -23.23
C LEU A 265 -4.64 1.25 -24.46
N GLY A 266 -4.54 0.05 -25.02
CA GLY A 266 -5.42 -0.40 -26.10
C GLY A 266 -6.88 -0.24 -25.73
N SER A 267 -7.68 0.32 -26.62
CA SER A 267 -9.11 0.61 -26.41
C SER A 267 -9.97 -0.63 -26.11
N ASN A 268 -9.43 -1.82 -26.33
CA ASN A 268 -10.08 -3.09 -25.97
C ASN A 268 -9.68 -3.58 -24.59
N SER A 269 -8.72 -2.94 -23.93
CA SER A 269 -8.34 -3.27 -22.57
C SER A 269 -9.45 -2.92 -21.60
N ARG A 270 -9.64 -3.77 -20.60
CA ARG A 270 -10.55 -3.56 -19.45
C ARG A 270 -10.23 -2.29 -18.67
N PHE A 271 -8.96 -1.90 -18.65
CA PHE A 271 -8.43 -0.76 -17.91
C PHE A 271 -8.27 0.52 -18.75
N ALA A 272 -8.74 0.51 -20.03
CA ALA A 272 -8.55 1.63 -20.95
C ALA A 272 -9.18 2.95 -20.46
N ASP A 273 -10.28 2.86 -19.72
CA ASP A 273 -11.01 4.01 -19.17
C ASP A 273 -10.59 4.35 -17.72
N TRP A 274 -9.57 3.70 -17.17
CA TRP A 274 -9.08 4.03 -15.84
C TRP A 274 -8.43 5.40 -15.84
N GLU A 275 -8.88 6.23 -14.91
CA GLU A 275 -8.33 7.56 -14.72
C GLU A 275 -7.21 7.53 -13.69
N VAL A 276 -6.16 8.33 -13.95
CA VAL A 276 -5.00 8.45 -13.04
C VAL A 276 -5.31 9.44 -11.94
N VAL A 277 -4.98 9.10 -10.71
CA VAL A 277 -5.12 9.96 -9.53
C VAL A 277 -3.74 10.27 -8.93
N CYS A 278 -3.62 11.39 -8.24
CA CYS A 278 -2.41 11.77 -7.49
C CYS A 278 -1.14 11.88 -8.36
N LEU A 279 -1.25 12.30 -9.60
CA LEU A 279 -0.13 12.35 -10.54
C LEU A 279 0.84 13.52 -10.30
N SER A 280 0.35 14.71 -9.94
CA SER A 280 1.14 15.94 -9.92
C SER A 280 1.57 16.34 -8.52
N LEU A 281 2.78 15.91 -8.09
CA LEU A 281 3.36 16.30 -6.79
C LEU A 281 3.53 17.81 -6.67
N ASP A 282 4.05 18.47 -7.72
CA ASP A 282 4.29 19.92 -7.72
C ASP A 282 2.99 20.70 -7.52
N TRP A 283 1.91 20.31 -8.19
CA TRP A 283 0.63 20.98 -8.04
C TRP A 283 0.10 20.89 -6.61
N PHE A 284 0.18 19.73 -5.97
CA PHE A 284 -0.26 19.55 -4.58
C PHE A 284 0.60 20.34 -3.61
N ASN A 285 1.93 20.32 -3.78
CA ASN A 285 2.84 21.09 -2.96
C ASN A 285 2.59 22.60 -3.11
N ASP A 286 2.43 23.10 -4.33
CA ASP A 286 2.17 24.53 -4.61
C ASP A 286 0.84 25.01 -4.00
N ASN A 287 -0.16 24.17 -3.95
CA ASN A 287 -1.47 24.47 -3.35
C ASN A 287 -1.57 24.11 -1.88
N VAL A 288 -0.54 23.51 -1.28
CA VAL A 288 -0.52 23.02 0.11
C VAL A 288 -1.72 22.13 0.41
N LYS A 289 -2.02 21.23 -0.51
CA LYS A 289 -3.15 20.30 -0.46
C LYS A 289 -2.67 18.86 -0.64
N LEU A 290 -3.45 17.93 -0.08
CA LEU A 290 -3.32 16.52 -0.40
C LEU A 290 -4.10 16.20 -1.69
N CYS A 291 -3.64 15.18 -2.42
CA CYS A 291 -4.47 14.52 -3.42
C CYS A 291 -5.71 13.97 -2.72
N ASN A 292 -6.87 14.15 -3.29
CA ASN A 292 -8.15 13.70 -2.73
C ASN A 292 -8.70 12.45 -3.45
N GLY A 293 -7.86 11.78 -4.26
CA GLY A 293 -8.27 10.60 -5.01
C GLY A 293 -9.28 10.87 -6.14
N THR A 294 -9.54 12.14 -6.46
CA THR A 294 -10.31 12.49 -7.67
C THR A 294 -9.37 12.72 -8.83
N ASN A 295 -9.90 12.57 -10.05
CA ASN A 295 -9.14 12.72 -11.28
C ASN A 295 -8.52 14.10 -11.38
N GLU A 296 -7.24 14.12 -11.67
CA GLU A 296 -6.56 15.32 -12.11
C GLU A 296 -6.75 15.42 -13.62
N ASP A 297 -7.43 16.48 -14.05
CA ASP A 297 -7.72 16.82 -15.45
C ASP A 297 -7.28 15.83 -16.54
N SER A 298 -8.19 15.40 -17.29
CA SER A 298 -8.28 14.67 -18.57
C SER A 298 -7.02 14.39 -19.43
N CYS A 299 -5.81 14.51 -18.94
CA CYS A 299 -4.58 14.38 -19.73
C CYS A 299 -3.82 13.06 -19.58
N CYS A 300 -4.13 12.22 -18.62
CA CYS A 300 -3.28 11.05 -18.34
C CYS A 300 -4.11 9.81 -18.13
N GLN A 301 -4.62 9.26 -19.18
CA GLN A 301 -4.91 7.83 -19.22
C GLN A 301 -3.58 7.10 -18.93
N ASN A 302 -3.64 5.95 -18.27
CA ASN A 302 -2.47 5.13 -18.01
C ASN A 302 -1.52 5.18 -19.21
N THR A 303 -0.31 5.70 -19.03
CA THR A 303 0.67 5.74 -20.10
C THR A 303 1.29 4.35 -20.21
N PRO A 304 0.92 3.55 -21.21
CA PRO A 304 1.55 2.27 -21.41
C PRO A 304 2.98 2.45 -21.86
N LEU A 305 3.72 1.40 -21.74
CA LEU A 305 5.08 1.17 -22.21
C LEU A 305 5.51 2.09 -23.37
N LEU A 306 6.19 3.17 -23.08
CA LEU A 306 7.14 3.70 -24.05
C LEU A 306 8.19 2.59 -24.22
N ILE A 307 8.51 2.21 -25.46
CA ILE A 307 9.46 1.17 -25.80
C ILE A 307 10.69 1.32 -24.88
N SER A 308 10.76 0.50 -23.83
CA SER A 308 11.95 0.40 -23.01
C SER A 308 13.00 -0.35 -23.82
N PHE A 309 14.23 0.17 -23.88
CA PHE A 309 15.37 -0.58 -24.42
C PHE A 309 15.95 -1.54 -23.37
N GLN A 310 15.27 -1.69 -22.24
CA GLN A 310 15.71 -2.55 -21.14
C GLN A 310 15.13 -3.93 -21.29
N SER A 311 15.87 -4.94 -20.87
CA SER A 311 15.38 -6.32 -20.73
C SER A 311 14.90 -6.53 -19.31
N LEU A 312 13.87 -7.36 -19.15
CA LEU A 312 13.43 -7.85 -17.85
C LEU A 312 14.53 -8.67 -17.17
N PRO A 313 14.54 -8.75 -15.82
CA PRO A 313 15.38 -9.68 -15.07
C PRO A 313 15.22 -11.12 -15.56
N VAL A 314 16.20 -11.96 -15.27
CA VAL A 314 16.15 -13.40 -15.58
C VAL A 314 16.02 -14.24 -14.30
N PRO A 315 15.60 -15.51 -14.38
CA PRO A 315 15.45 -16.36 -13.19
C PRO A 315 16.74 -16.49 -12.36
N GLU A 316 17.89 -16.40 -13.01
CA GLU A 316 19.20 -16.46 -12.39
C GLU A 316 19.44 -15.25 -11.47
N ASP A 317 18.90 -14.07 -11.81
CA ASP A 317 19.01 -12.85 -10.98
C ASP A 317 18.28 -13.04 -9.64
N VAL A 318 17.07 -13.62 -9.67
CA VAL A 318 16.32 -13.98 -8.46
C VAL A 318 17.08 -15.03 -7.65
N ALA A 319 17.65 -16.05 -8.32
CA ALA A 319 18.40 -17.10 -7.65
C ALA A 319 19.68 -16.59 -6.98
N GLU A 320 20.36 -15.59 -7.54
CA GLU A 320 21.51 -14.94 -6.90
C GLU A 320 21.07 -14.03 -5.73
N CYS A 321 20.02 -13.23 -5.90
CA CYS A 321 19.46 -12.37 -4.85
C CYS A 321 19.09 -13.20 -3.59
N LEU A 322 18.47 -14.34 -3.76
CA LEU A 322 18.11 -15.25 -2.68
C LEU A 322 19.29 -15.88 -1.90
N LYS A 323 20.53 -15.66 -2.37
CA LYS A 323 21.74 -16.10 -1.63
C LYS A 323 22.30 -15.02 -0.72
N VAL A 324 21.84 -13.77 -0.81
CA VAL A 324 22.27 -12.70 0.08
C VAL A 324 21.76 -12.98 1.48
N ALA A 325 22.69 -13.09 2.44
CA ALA A 325 22.35 -13.62 3.77
C ALA A 325 21.69 -12.60 4.69
N GLU A 326 22.18 -11.34 4.66
CA GLU A 326 21.69 -10.29 5.56
C GLU A 326 20.45 -9.62 4.98
N TYR A 327 19.43 -9.41 5.82
CA TYR A 327 18.22 -8.69 5.41
C TYR A 327 18.54 -7.31 4.88
N ASP A 328 19.22 -6.52 5.70
CA ASP A 328 19.73 -5.20 5.32
C ASP A 328 20.98 -4.85 6.14
N THR A 329 21.79 -3.96 5.62
CA THR A 329 23.07 -3.57 6.20
C THR A 329 23.17 -2.06 6.31
N PHE A 330 23.98 -1.58 7.29
CA PHE A 330 24.23 -0.15 7.40
C PHE A 330 24.84 0.41 6.09
N PRO A 331 24.37 1.57 5.58
CA PRO A 331 23.56 2.58 6.27
C PRO A 331 22.03 2.36 6.19
N TYR A 332 21.55 1.18 5.80
CA TYR A 332 20.15 0.85 5.65
C TYR A 332 19.42 1.72 4.63
N PHE A 333 20.09 2.04 3.53
CA PHE A 333 19.59 2.94 2.48
C PHE A 333 19.90 2.35 1.09
N SER A 334 19.61 3.11 0.02
CA SER A 334 19.84 2.67 -1.36
C SER A 334 21.31 2.42 -1.73
N ASP A 335 22.25 2.79 -0.89
CA ASP A 335 23.69 2.51 -1.01
C ASP A 335 24.18 1.39 -0.06
N SER A 336 23.27 0.64 0.56
CA SER A 336 23.63 -0.54 1.38
C SER A 336 24.27 -1.63 0.54
N ASP A 337 25.42 -2.14 1.04
CA ASP A 337 26.18 -3.23 0.42
C ASP A 337 25.87 -4.56 1.09
N LYS A 338 25.79 -5.66 0.31
CA LYS A 338 25.47 -7.02 0.82
C LYS A 338 24.11 -7.11 1.55
N SER A 339 23.13 -6.34 1.08
CA SER A 339 21.77 -6.29 1.58
C SER A 339 20.81 -7.02 0.63
N PHE A 340 20.08 -7.99 1.16
CA PHE A 340 19.00 -8.67 0.41
C PHE A 340 17.91 -7.68 -0.02
N ARG A 341 17.46 -6.83 0.92
CA ARG A 341 16.45 -5.82 0.63
C ARG A 341 16.90 -4.91 -0.51
N ASN A 342 18.15 -4.42 -0.47
CA ASN A 342 18.67 -3.49 -1.49
C ASN A 342 18.82 -4.16 -2.85
N ALA A 343 19.23 -5.44 -2.88
CA ALA A 343 19.31 -6.24 -4.11
C ALA A 343 17.91 -6.48 -4.72
N LEU A 344 16.92 -6.86 -3.91
CA LEU A 344 15.57 -7.13 -4.38
C LEU A 344 14.86 -5.85 -4.82
N GLU A 345 15.00 -4.74 -4.07
CA GLU A 345 14.49 -3.44 -4.48
C GLU A 345 15.14 -2.95 -5.78
N GLY A 346 16.43 -3.28 -5.98
CA GLY A 346 17.14 -3.09 -7.23
C GLY A 346 18.04 -1.86 -7.28
N TYR A 347 18.65 -1.47 -6.17
CA TYR A 347 19.67 -0.43 -6.08
C TYR A 347 21.09 -0.96 -6.03
N SER A 348 21.27 -2.27 -5.90
CA SER A 348 22.56 -2.96 -5.97
C SER A 348 22.54 -4.03 -7.05
N ASP A 349 23.68 -4.66 -7.32
CA ASP A 349 23.70 -5.87 -8.12
C ASP A 349 22.92 -7.00 -7.44
N VAL A 350 22.52 -8.00 -8.18
CA VAL A 350 21.66 -9.09 -7.67
C VAL A 350 22.31 -9.94 -6.59
N ASP A 351 23.63 -9.93 -6.48
CA ASP A 351 24.39 -10.59 -5.39
C ASP A 351 24.58 -9.69 -4.14
N GLY A 352 23.94 -8.51 -4.14
CA GLY A 352 23.96 -7.52 -3.09
C GLY A 352 25.16 -6.56 -3.13
N GLU A 353 26.08 -6.68 -4.08
CA GLU A 353 27.19 -5.73 -4.21
C GLU A 353 26.67 -4.38 -4.72
N PHE A 354 26.93 -3.33 -3.94
CA PHE A 354 26.49 -1.99 -4.31
C PHE A 354 27.35 -1.41 -5.45
N GLU A 355 26.69 -0.98 -6.51
CA GLU A 355 27.30 -0.24 -7.61
C GLU A 355 26.42 0.95 -8.02
N VAL A 356 27.02 2.13 -8.11
CA VAL A 356 26.27 3.37 -8.41
C VAL A 356 25.61 3.32 -9.79
N GLY A 357 24.33 3.55 -9.81
CA GLY A 357 23.53 3.63 -11.05
C GLY A 357 23.02 2.28 -11.58
N VAL A 358 23.34 1.18 -10.92
CA VAL A 358 22.74 -0.12 -11.21
C VAL A 358 21.25 -0.09 -10.87
N ARG A 359 20.47 -0.76 -11.70
CA ARG A 359 19.04 -1.07 -11.46
C ARG A 359 18.78 -2.51 -11.84
N THR A 360 18.28 -3.27 -10.88
CA THR A 360 18.01 -4.71 -11.03
C THR A 360 16.60 -5.04 -10.55
N LEU A 361 16.19 -6.27 -10.65
CA LEU A 361 14.94 -6.86 -10.12
C LEU A 361 13.76 -5.90 -10.15
N HIS A 362 13.20 -5.53 -8.98
CA HIS A 362 12.00 -4.72 -8.89
C HIS A 362 12.14 -3.34 -9.59
N ASN A 363 13.20 -2.58 -9.33
CA ASN A 363 13.40 -1.29 -9.98
C ASN A 363 13.58 -1.43 -11.49
N LEU A 364 14.23 -2.50 -11.96
CA LEU A 364 14.38 -2.76 -13.39
C LEU A 364 13.02 -3.09 -14.03
N ALA A 365 12.16 -3.85 -13.34
CA ALA A 365 10.81 -4.14 -13.83
C ALA A 365 9.97 -2.85 -13.97
N HIS A 366 10.03 -1.95 -12.98
CA HIS A 366 9.39 -0.63 -13.08
C HIS A 366 9.94 0.23 -14.24
N LEU A 367 11.26 0.26 -14.42
CA LEU A 367 11.89 0.96 -15.54
C LEU A 367 11.54 0.33 -16.89
N PHE A 368 11.38 -0.98 -16.94
CA PHE A 368 10.90 -1.69 -18.13
C PHE A 368 9.47 -1.28 -18.48
N LEU A 369 8.56 -1.23 -17.50
CA LEU A 369 7.18 -0.78 -17.70
C LEU A 369 7.11 0.70 -18.11
N ASN A 370 7.98 1.57 -17.57
CA ASN A 370 8.01 2.99 -17.89
C ASN A 370 6.64 3.71 -17.68
N GLY A 371 6.43 4.87 -18.29
CA GLY A 371 5.17 5.58 -18.15
C GLY A 371 4.77 5.84 -16.70
N THR A 372 3.49 5.67 -16.38
CA THR A 372 2.97 5.79 -15.01
C THR A 372 3.59 4.75 -14.10
N GLY A 373 3.76 3.51 -14.57
CA GLY A 373 4.40 2.42 -13.83
C GLY A 373 5.87 2.67 -13.45
N GLY A 374 6.57 3.56 -14.16
CA GLY A 374 7.94 4.00 -13.86
C GLY A 374 8.06 5.22 -12.94
N MET A 375 6.93 5.81 -12.50
CA MET A 375 6.90 7.01 -11.64
C MET A 375 6.60 6.60 -10.21
N THR A 376 7.56 6.66 -9.28
CA THR A 376 7.43 6.14 -7.91
C THR A 376 6.08 6.48 -7.27
N HIS A 377 5.70 7.76 -7.19
CA HIS A 377 4.47 8.19 -6.52
C HIS A 377 3.17 7.82 -7.25
N ALA A 378 3.24 7.56 -8.55
CA ALA A 378 2.08 7.31 -9.40
C ALA A 378 1.98 5.85 -9.89
N SER A 379 3.00 5.03 -9.65
CA SER A 379 3.12 3.67 -10.20
C SER A 379 1.93 2.76 -9.85
N ALA A 380 1.36 2.93 -8.68
CA ALA A 380 0.19 2.16 -8.24
C ALA A 380 -1.10 2.46 -9.04
N ASN A 381 -1.13 3.53 -9.88
CA ASN A 381 -2.24 3.72 -10.83
C ASN A 381 -2.29 2.62 -11.91
N ASP A 382 -1.15 2.03 -12.24
CA ASP A 382 -1.08 0.93 -13.19
C ASP A 382 -1.45 -0.38 -12.49
N PRO A 383 -2.47 -1.13 -12.95
CA PRO A 383 -2.88 -2.39 -12.30
C PRO A 383 -1.78 -3.47 -12.28
N ILE A 384 -0.78 -3.37 -13.15
CA ILE A 384 0.42 -4.23 -13.14
C ILE A 384 1.20 -4.12 -11.83
N PHE A 385 1.16 -2.96 -11.17
CA PHE A 385 1.80 -2.72 -9.87
C PHE A 385 1.46 -3.82 -8.85
N VAL A 386 0.19 -4.18 -8.76
CA VAL A 386 -0.28 -5.22 -7.83
C VAL A 386 0.45 -6.54 -8.06
N LEU A 387 0.55 -6.97 -9.31
CA LEU A 387 1.14 -8.26 -9.66
C LEU A 387 2.67 -8.25 -9.55
N LEU A 388 3.30 -7.13 -9.89
CA LEU A 388 4.74 -6.91 -9.76
C LEU A 388 5.17 -6.98 -8.29
N HIS A 389 4.48 -6.23 -7.42
CA HIS A 389 4.79 -6.23 -6.00
C HIS A 389 4.40 -7.54 -5.30
N THR A 390 3.37 -8.24 -5.78
CA THR A 390 3.05 -9.58 -5.29
C THR A 390 4.18 -10.57 -5.60
N PHE A 391 4.87 -10.47 -6.76
CA PHE A 391 6.06 -11.28 -7.04
C PHE A 391 7.25 -10.86 -6.19
N THR A 392 7.45 -9.57 -5.98
CA THR A 392 8.49 -9.05 -5.07
C THR A 392 8.29 -9.61 -3.65
N ASP A 393 7.04 -9.64 -3.16
CA ASP A 393 6.69 -10.26 -1.88
C ASP A 393 6.89 -11.78 -1.87
N ALA A 394 6.67 -12.46 -3.01
CA ALA A 394 6.96 -13.89 -3.13
C ALA A 394 8.46 -14.21 -2.98
N ILE A 395 9.33 -13.38 -3.56
CA ILE A 395 10.78 -13.50 -3.41
C ILE A 395 11.19 -13.22 -1.95
N PHE A 396 10.59 -12.21 -1.32
CA PHE A 396 10.80 -11.91 0.11
C PHE A 396 10.38 -13.08 1.00
N GLU A 397 9.22 -13.67 0.77
CA GLU A 397 8.75 -14.86 1.49
C GLU A 397 9.73 -16.02 1.36
N GLU A 398 10.18 -16.33 0.14
CA GLU A 398 11.13 -17.39 -0.10
C GLU A 398 12.47 -17.14 0.63
N TRP A 399 12.94 -15.88 0.64
CA TRP A 399 14.14 -15.50 1.40
C TRP A 399 13.95 -15.69 2.90
N MET A 400 12.80 -15.25 3.47
CA MET A 400 12.49 -15.44 4.89
C MET A 400 12.52 -16.91 5.29
N LEU A 401 11.92 -17.77 4.47
CA LEU A 401 11.87 -19.22 4.74
C LEU A 401 13.26 -19.87 4.65
N ARG A 402 14.05 -19.52 3.62
CA ARG A 402 15.42 -20.05 3.44
C ARG A 402 16.37 -19.62 4.54
N SER A 403 16.30 -18.35 4.93
CA SER A 403 17.17 -17.76 5.95
C SER A 403 16.69 -18.06 7.36
N ASN A 404 15.50 -18.64 7.54
CA ASN A 404 14.82 -18.77 8.81
C ASN A 404 14.79 -17.44 9.58
N ALA A 405 14.46 -16.36 8.84
CA ALA A 405 14.53 -14.99 9.31
C ALA A 405 13.53 -14.71 10.44
N THR A 406 13.96 -13.88 11.36
CA THR A 406 13.18 -13.44 12.51
C THR A 406 13.27 -11.93 12.67
N VAL A 407 12.46 -11.35 13.53
CA VAL A 407 12.48 -9.92 13.83
C VAL A 407 13.85 -9.40 14.33
N THR A 408 14.77 -10.29 14.71
CA THR A 408 16.14 -9.91 15.11
C THR A 408 17.06 -9.58 13.93
N ASP A 409 16.66 -9.96 12.72
CA ASP A 409 17.40 -9.69 11.50
C ASP A 409 17.04 -8.31 10.89
N TYR A 410 16.02 -7.66 11.43
CA TYR A 410 15.55 -6.36 11.00
C TYR A 410 16.18 -5.23 11.83
N PRO A 411 16.63 -4.09 11.23
CA PRO A 411 17.23 -3.00 11.98
C PRO A 411 16.22 -2.32 12.91
N THR A 412 16.62 -2.13 14.17
CA THR A 412 15.80 -1.49 15.20
C THR A 412 16.02 0.00 15.31
N GLN A 413 17.13 0.52 14.80
CA GLN A 413 17.52 1.94 14.82
C GLN A 413 18.47 2.26 13.67
N ASP A 414 18.71 3.55 13.47
CA ASP A 414 19.65 4.10 12.47
C ASP A 414 19.25 3.84 11.00
N ALA A 415 18.09 3.23 10.74
CA ALA A 415 17.48 3.21 9.41
C ALA A 415 16.85 4.59 9.07
N PRO A 416 16.54 4.89 7.81
CA PRO A 416 15.80 6.11 7.47
C PRO A 416 14.53 6.27 8.31
N ILE A 417 14.05 7.50 8.46
CA ILE A 417 12.78 7.73 9.16
C ILE A 417 11.65 6.90 8.51
N GLY A 418 10.87 6.22 9.33
CA GLY A 418 9.83 5.29 8.84
C GLY A 418 10.30 3.84 8.74
N HIS A 419 11.59 3.57 8.79
CA HIS A 419 12.15 2.27 8.43
C HIS A 419 12.68 1.45 9.60
N ASN A 420 12.70 1.97 10.84
CA ASN A 420 13.02 1.15 12.02
C ASN A 420 11.93 0.09 12.27
N LEU A 421 12.29 -1.01 12.92
CA LEU A 421 11.42 -2.15 13.18
C LEU A 421 10.07 -1.78 13.81
N ASP A 422 10.08 -0.91 14.82
CA ASP A 422 8.90 -0.52 15.60
C ASP A 422 8.25 0.80 15.15
N PHE A 423 8.66 1.33 14.00
CA PHE A 423 8.04 2.52 13.44
C PHE A 423 6.65 2.20 12.86
N ASN A 424 5.66 3.05 13.16
CA ASN A 424 4.32 2.95 12.58
C ASN A 424 4.36 3.28 11.10
N MET A 425 4.12 2.32 10.24
CA MET A 425 4.19 2.48 8.78
C MET A 425 3.20 3.53 8.29
N VAL A 426 3.73 4.51 7.57
CA VAL A 426 2.94 5.58 6.96
C VAL A 426 2.32 5.09 5.65
N PRO A 427 1.03 5.31 5.43
CA PRO A 427 0.04 6.01 6.26
C PRO A 427 -1.00 5.06 6.88
N PHE A 428 -0.66 3.84 7.21
CA PHE A 428 -1.64 2.86 7.70
C PHE A 428 -2.23 3.26 9.06
N PHE A 429 -3.55 3.12 9.17
CA PHE A 429 -4.28 3.37 10.41
C PHE A 429 -5.48 2.40 10.53
N PRO A 430 -5.69 1.70 11.66
CA PRO A 430 -4.90 1.76 12.91
C PRO A 430 -3.41 1.48 12.67
N PRO A 431 -2.52 1.95 13.59
CA PRO A 431 -1.08 1.79 13.42
C PRO A 431 -0.67 0.33 13.24
N VAL A 432 0.19 0.09 12.25
CA VAL A 432 0.84 -1.19 11.96
C VAL A 432 2.34 -0.90 11.86
N THR A 433 3.17 -1.72 12.50
CA THR A 433 4.63 -1.53 12.49
C THR A 433 5.31 -2.43 11.46
N ASN A 434 6.57 -2.13 11.13
CA ASN A 434 7.38 -3.03 10.30
C ASN A 434 7.52 -4.42 10.95
N ARG A 435 7.54 -4.49 12.29
CA ARG A 435 7.55 -5.75 13.06
C ARG A 435 6.37 -6.65 12.73
N ASP A 436 5.19 -6.08 12.59
CA ASP A 436 3.96 -6.84 12.35
C ASP A 436 3.96 -7.53 10.98
N MET A 437 4.71 -6.99 10.02
CA MET A 437 4.81 -7.51 8.66
C MET A 437 6.09 -8.32 8.40
N PHE A 438 7.07 -8.30 9.31
CA PHE A 438 8.29 -9.11 9.19
C PHE A 438 8.07 -10.51 9.79
N VAL A 439 7.10 -11.21 9.24
CA VAL A 439 6.67 -12.56 9.61
C VAL A 439 6.35 -13.38 8.35
N PRO A 440 6.43 -14.71 8.39
CA PRO A 440 6.00 -15.57 7.28
C PRO A 440 4.55 -15.31 6.86
N SER A 441 4.28 -15.38 5.56
CA SER A 441 2.99 -15.04 4.95
C SER A 441 1.81 -15.88 5.46
N ASP A 442 2.06 -17.12 5.87
CA ASP A 442 1.03 -17.99 6.45
C ASP A 442 0.47 -17.43 7.77
N GLN A 443 1.25 -16.64 8.51
CA GLN A 443 0.77 -15.95 9.72
C GLN A 443 -0.13 -14.77 9.38
N LEU A 444 -0.04 -14.24 8.16
CA LEU A 444 -0.84 -13.15 7.62
C LEU A 444 -2.04 -13.64 6.79
N GLY A 445 -2.25 -14.96 6.71
CA GLY A 445 -3.43 -15.55 6.08
C GLY A 445 -3.33 -15.77 4.57
N TYR A 446 -2.13 -15.72 3.99
CA TYR A 446 -1.90 -16.08 2.60
C TYR A 446 -0.64 -16.96 2.43
N SER A 447 -0.47 -17.53 1.26
CA SER A 447 0.71 -18.31 0.87
C SER A 447 0.91 -18.22 -0.64
N TYR A 448 2.06 -18.68 -1.11
CA TYR A 448 2.38 -18.73 -2.53
C TYR A 448 2.29 -20.16 -3.08
N ALA A 449 1.70 -20.30 -4.27
CA ALA A 449 1.85 -21.54 -5.07
C ALA A 449 3.25 -21.51 -5.70
N VAL A 450 4.09 -22.48 -5.30
CA VAL A 450 5.47 -22.65 -5.80
C VAL A 450 5.49 -23.75 -6.84
#